data_ea1eec3f0f844faed4391702a9bbe2c9
#
_entry.id   ea1eec3f0f844faed4391702a9bbe2c9
#
_cell.length_a   1.000
_cell.length_b   1.000
_cell.length_c   1.000
_cell.angle_alpha   90.00
_cell.angle_beta   90.00
_cell.angle_gamma   90.00
#
_symmetry.space_group_name_H-M   'P 1'
#
loop_
_entity.id
_entity.type
_entity.pdbx_description
1 polymer ?
#
loop_
_entity_poly.entity_id
_entity_poly.type
_entity_poly.pdbx_seq_one_letter_code
_entity_poly.pdbx_strand_id
1 'polypeptide(L)'
;MLLIVCTAFLKIVIVLMITRNAIGVQQVPPNMAINGIALAATLFIMAPVGYEISESVKTSPLDLSNVQMMMQTGSEAIKPLRAFMLRNVDPDVLTHLLENTARLWPAKMAQEVQREDLILLIPAFVLSQLQAGFEIGFLIYIPFIVIDLIVSNLLLALGMQMVSPMTISLPLKLLLFVMVSGWSRLLDSLFLSYL
;
A
#
# COMPACT_ATOMS: atom_id res chain seq x y z
N MET A 1 11.91 8.94 4.42
CA MET A 1 11.22 7.69 4.75
C MET A 1 9.79 7.90 5.24
N LEU A 2 9.54 8.78 6.22
CA LEU A 2 8.17 9.05 6.75
C LEU A 2 7.15 9.38 5.64
N LEU A 3 7.49 10.22 4.67
CA LEU A 3 6.59 10.58 3.57
C LEU A 3 6.15 9.37 2.73
N ILE A 4 7.04 8.42 2.49
CA ILE A 4 6.73 7.19 1.73
C ILE A 4 5.72 6.34 2.50
N VAL A 5 5.87 6.27 3.82
CA VAL A 5 5.03 5.47 4.72
C VAL A 5 3.64 6.08 4.89
N CYS A 6 3.50 7.41 4.79
CA CYS A 6 2.23 8.14 4.90
C CYS A 6 1.49 8.31 3.54
N THR A 7 1.96 7.64 2.48
CA THR A 7 1.40 7.74 1.14
C THR A 7 0.86 6.39 0.65
N ALA A 8 0.31 6.36 -0.55
CA ALA A 8 -0.17 5.14 -1.20
C ALA A 8 0.92 4.09 -1.51
N PHE A 9 2.21 4.44 -1.35
CA PHE A 9 3.35 3.63 -1.79
C PHE A 9 3.35 2.23 -1.18
N LEU A 10 3.09 2.11 0.12
CA LEU A 10 3.22 0.85 0.86
C LEU A 10 2.28 -0.23 0.31
N LYS A 11 0.99 0.07 0.16
CA LYS A 11 0.00 -0.87 -0.38
C LYS A 11 0.36 -1.29 -1.81
N ILE A 12 0.71 -0.32 -2.66
CA ILE A 12 1.04 -0.57 -4.06
C ILE A 12 2.25 -1.48 -4.18
N VAL A 13 3.34 -1.19 -3.49
CA VAL A 13 4.56 -2.01 -3.59
C VAL A 13 4.35 -3.43 -3.10
N ILE A 14 3.58 -3.62 -2.02
CA ILE A 14 3.23 -4.95 -1.49
C ILE A 14 2.44 -5.74 -2.53
N VAL A 15 1.38 -5.16 -3.09
CA VAL A 15 0.55 -5.84 -4.09
C VAL A 15 1.35 -6.20 -5.34
N LEU A 16 2.18 -5.30 -5.84
CA LEU A 16 3.04 -5.56 -7.00
C LEU A 16 4.06 -6.69 -6.72
N MET A 17 4.65 -6.73 -5.52
CA MET A 17 5.58 -7.79 -5.12
C MET A 17 4.88 -9.15 -5.00
N ILE A 18 3.69 -9.18 -4.39
CA ILE A 18 2.91 -10.42 -4.26
C ILE A 18 2.49 -10.91 -5.66
N THR A 19 2.03 -10.02 -6.53
CA THR A 19 1.65 -10.37 -7.92
C THR A 19 2.81 -10.97 -8.70
N ARG A 20 4.01 -10.36 -8.63
CA ARG A 20 5.21 -10.93 -9.26
C ARG A 20 5.49 -12.34 -8.75
N ASN A 21 5.42 -12.52 -7.43
CA ASN A 21 5.69 -13.84 -6.83
C ASN A 21 4.61 -14.87 -7.21
N ALA A 22 3.35 -14.45 -7.32
CA ALA A 22 2.22 -15.29 -7.73
C ALA A 22 2.42 -15.87 -9.14
N ILE A 23 2.89 -15.04 -10.09
CA ILE A 23 3.18 -15.46 -11.46
C ILE A 23 4.33 -16.47 -11.48
N GLY A 24 5.23 -16.47 -10.49
CA GLY A 24 6.35 -17.41 -10.40
C GLY A 24 7.61 -16.98 -11.15
N VAL A 25 7.65 -15.74 -11.64
CA VAL A 25 8.85 -15.18 -12.28
C VAL A 25 9.83 -14.72 -11.20
N GLN A 26 10.94 -15.43 -11.09
CA GLN A 26 12.00 -15.07 -10.16
C GLN A 26 12.72 -13.79 -10.65
N GLN A 27 12.62 -12.71 -9.85
CA GLN A 27 13.32 -11.44 -10.04
C GLN A 27 12.98 -10.62 -11.31
N VAL A 28 11.94 -10.97 -12.05
CA VAL A 28 11.48 -10.20 -13.22
C VAL A 28 10.02 -9.75 -12.98
N PRO A 29 9.71 -8.45 -13.01
CA PRO A 29 10.62 -7.30 -13.06
C PRO A 29 11.49 -7.15 -11.81
N PRO A 30 12.70 -6.55 -11.90
CA PRO A 30 13.57 -6.36 -10.76
C PRO A 30 12.93 -5.41 -9.72
N ASN A 31 13.34 -5.50 -8.45
CA ASN A 31 12.78 -4.68 -7.36
C ASN A 31 12.82 -3.18 -7.66
N MET A 32 13.87 -2.73 -8.33
CA MET A 32 13.99 -1.32 -8.74
C MET A 32 12.88 -0.89 -9.70
N ALA A 33 12.51 -1.75 -10.66
CA ALA A 33 11.40 -1.47 -11.57
C ALA A 33 10.05 -1.47 -10.85
N ILE A 34 9.81 -2.43 -9.95
CA ILE A 34 8.59 -2.47 -9.13
C ILE A 34 8.47 -1.21 -8.27
N ASN A 35 9.56 -0.82 -7.60
CA ASN A 35 9.56 0.40 -6.79
C ASN A 35 9.35 1.66 -7.65
N GLY A 36 9.90 1.68 -8.86
CA GLY A 36 9.67 2.77 -9.82
C GLY A 36 8.21 2.89 -10.24
N ILE A 37 7.56 1.76 -10.56
CA ILE A 37 6.12 1.72 -10.89
C ILE A 37 5.29 2.13 -9.68
N ALA A 38 5.59 1.61 -8.50
CA ALA A 38 4.90 1.96 -7.26
C ALA A 38 5.03 3.46 -6.94
N LEU A 39 6.22 4.04 -7.16
CA LEU A 39 6.44 5.47 -6.97
C LEU A 39 5.66 6.31 -7.97
N ALA A 40 5.66 5.96 -9.25
CA ALA A 40 4.89 6.66 -10.28
C ALA A 40 3.37 6.60 -9.98
N ALA A 41 2.85 5.43 -9.61
CA ALA A 41 1.46 5.27 -9.22
C ALA A 41 1.12 6.08 -7.94
N THR A 42 2.04 6.11 -6.98
CA THR A 42 1.88 6.92 -5.76
C THR A 42 1.82 8.40 -6.08
N LEU A 43 2.69 8.90 -6.94
CA LEU A 43 2.66 10.31 -7.37
C LEU A 43 1.33 10.67 -8.04
N PHE A 44 0.77 9.76 -8.84
CA PHE A 44 -0.53 9.96 -9.47
C PHE A 44 -1.66 10.05 -8.42
N ILE A 45 -1.72 9.13 -7.46
CA ILE A 45 -2.74 9.13 -6.39
C ILE A 45 -2.59 10.34 -5.47
N MET A 46 -1.35 10.71 -5.15
CA MET A 46 -1.05 11.80 -4.21
C MET A 46 -1.04 13.19 -4.86
N ALA A 47 -1.22 13.29 -6.18
CA ALA A 47 -1.22 14.58 -6.89
C ALA A 47 -2.24 15.59 -6.32
N PRO A 48 -3.50 15.22 -6.03
CA PRO A 48 -4.46 16.15 -5.40
C PRO A 48 -3.99 16.66 -4.03
N VAL A 49 -3.49 15.73 -3.18
CA VAL A 49 -2.97 16.09 -1.86
C VAL A 49 -1.78 17.05 -1.97
N GLY A 50 -0.87 16.78 -2.90
CA GLY A 50 0.26 17.66 -3.18
C GLY A 50 -0.17 19.05 -3.67
N TYR A 51 -1.21 19.12 -4.49
CA TYR A 51 -1.79 20.38 -4.94
C TYR A 51 -2.36 21.19 -3.76
N GLU A 52 -3.17 20.58 -2.89
CA GLU A 52 -3.74 21.23 -1.71
C GLU A 52 -2.65 21.73 -0.74
N ILE A 53 -1.58 20.94 -0.53
CA ILE A 53 -0.43 21.36 0.27
C ILE A 53 0.23 22.61 -0.36
N SER A 54 0.42 22.61 -1.67
CA SER A 54 1.04 23.75 -2.36
C SER A 54 0.21 25.01 -2.27
N GLU A 55 -1.11 24.91 -2.32
CA GLU A 55 -2.04 26.04 -2.15
C GLU A 55 -1.99 26.57 -0.71
N SER A 56 -1.99 25.69 0.29
CA SER A 56 -1.91 26.07 1.70
C SER A 56 -0.62 26.83 2.02
N VAL A 57 0.51 26.44 1.43
CA VAL A 57 1.80 27.12 1.60
C VAL A 57 1.83 28.48 0.88
N LYS A 58 1.17 28.61 -0.29
CA LYS A 58 1.07 29.90 -1.00
C LYS A 58 0.22 30.94 -0.27
N THR A 59 -0.87 30.50 0.34
CA THR A 59 -1.80 31.36 1.09
C THR A 59 -1.22 31.84 2.42
N SER A 60 -0.34 31.07 3.03
CA SER A 60 0.35 31.39 4.28
C SER A 60 1.85 31.20 4.11
N PRO A 61 2.57 32.17 3.49
CA PRO A 61 3.99 32.00 3.24
C PRO A 61 4.76 31.80 4.54
N LEU A 62 5.73 30.88 4.49
CA LEU A 62 6.62 30.54 5.60
C LEU A 62 7.45 31.79 5.96
N ASP A 63 7.06 32.48 7.02
CA ASP A 63 7.90 33.52 7.62
C ASP A 63 8.89 32.85 8.59
N LEU A 64 10.12 32.68 8.13
CA LEU A 64 11.20 32.04 8.89
C LEU A 64 11.65 32.89 10.11
N SER A 65 11.17 34.13 10.21
CA SER A 65 11.51 35.02 11.33
C SER A 65 10.63 34.78 12.58
N ASN A 66 9.45 34.12 12.41
CA ASN A 66 8.51 33.90 13.50
C ASN A 66 8.21 32.41 13.68
N VAL A 67 8.73 31.80 14.76
CA VAL A 67 8.57 30.38 15.10
C VAL A 67 7.09 29.99 15.23
N GLN A 68 6.23 30.85 15.77
CA GLN A 68 4.81 30.57 15.91
C GLN A 68 4.10 30.52 14.54
N MET A 69 4.41 31.43 13.65
CA MET A 69 3.89 31.41 12.27
C MET A 69 4.38 30.16 11.51
N MET A 70 5.63 29.80 11.68
CA MET A 70 6.21 28.60 11.07
C MET A 70 5.51 27.29 11.54
N MET A 71 5.21 27.20 12.85
CA MET A 71 4.45 26.07 13.40
C MET A 71 3.01 26.04 12.88
N GLN A 72 2.36 27.17 12.79
CA GLN A 72 0.98 27.29 12.29
C GLN A 72 0.90 26.94 10.80
N THR A 73 1.75 27.51 9.96
CA THR A 73 1.82 27.17 8.52
C THR A 73 2.19 25.70 8.30
N GLY A 74 3.12 25.15 9.09
CA GLY A 74 3.45 23.73 9.06
C GLY A 74 2.26 22.82 9.41
N SER A 75 1.47 23.19 10.41
CA SER A 75 0.27 22.44 10.81
C SER A 75 -0.82 22.50 9.74
N GLU A 76 -1.00 23.64 9.07
CA GLU A 76 -1.93 23.79 7.94
C GLU A 76 -1.49 22.97 6.74
N ALA A 77 -0.21 23.00 6.38
CA ALA A 77 0.33 22.26 5.25
C ALA A 77 0.20 20.72 5.40
N ILE A 78 0.14 20.21 6.63
CA ILE A 78 -0.01 18.78 6.91
C ILE A 78 -1.49 18.34 6.87
N LYS A 79 -2.45 19.24 6.97
CA LYS A 79 -3.88 18.90 6.99
C LYS A 79 -4.35 18.04 5.83
N PRO A 80 -4.00 18.32 4.54
CA PRO A 80 -4.42 17.48 3.43
C PRO A 80 -3.86 16.04 3.52
N LEU A 81 -2.61 15.89 3.97
CA LEU A 81 -2.01 14.58 4.18
C LEU A 81 -2.71 13.82 5.32
N ARG A 82 -3.05 14.51 6.42
CA ARG A 82 -3.82 13.94 7.53
C ARG A 82 -5.21 13.49 7.06
N ALA A 83 -5.91 14.31 6.30
CA ALA A 83 -7.22 13.98 5.73
C ALA A 83 -7.14 12.75 4.80
N PHE A 84 -6.09 12.65 3.97
CA PHE A 84 -5.84 11.48 3.15
C PHE A 84 -5.65 10.21 3.99
N MET A 85 -4.83 10.26 5.04
CA MET A 85 -4.62 9.11 5.93
C MET A 85 -5.89 8.71 6.66
N LEU A 86 -6.65 9.68 7.20
CA LEU A 86 -7.92 9.42 7.90
C LEU A 86 -8.96 8.74 7.01
N ARG A 87 -9.04 9.13 5.73
CA ARG A 87 -9.96 8.52 4.77
C ARG A 87 -9.58 7.09 4.42
N ASN A 88 -8.29 6.77 4.48
CA ASN A 88 -7.74 5.49 4.03
C ASN A 88 -7.24 4.59 5.18
N VAL A 89 -7.47 4.96 6.43
CA VAL A 89 -7.19 4.12 7.59
C VAL A 89 -8.39 3.23 7.88
N ASP A 90 -8.14 1.99 8.29
CA ASP A 90 -9.17 1.10 8.80
C ASP A 90 -9.64 1.59 10.19
N PRO A 91 -10.95 1.89 10.37
CA PRO A 91 -11.49 2.37 11.64
C PRO A 91 -11.25 1.42 12.82
N ASP A 92 -11.26 0.10 12.58
CA ASP A 92 -11.03 -0.90 13.62
C ASP A 92 -9.57 -0.88 14.07
N VAL A 93 -8.63 -0.81 13.13
CA VAL A 93 -7.20 -0.68 13.44
C VAL A 93 -6.93 0.58 14.26
N LEU A 94 -7.52 1.72 13.86
CA LEU A 94 -7.36 2.98 14.58
C LEU A 94 -7.94 2.90 16.01
N THR A 95 -9.10 2.26 16.17
CA THR A 95 -9.75 2.10 17.48
C THR A 95 -8.91 1.19 18.39
N HIS A 96 -8.43 0.05 17.88
CA HIS A 96 -7.55 -0.83 18.63
C HIS A 96 -6.25 -0.16 19.09
N LEU A 97 -5.65 0.65 18.22
CA LEU A 97 -4.45 1.40 18.58
C LEU A 97 -4.76 2.44 19.67
N LEU A 98 -5.89 3.13 19.58
CA LEU A 98 -6.32 4.08 20.61
C LEU A 98 -6.55 3.39 21.96
N GLU A 99 -7.19 2.23 21.99
CA GLU A 99 -7.36 1.43 23.22
C GLU A 99 -6.02 1.00 23.83
N ASN A 100 -5.05 0.65 22.98
CA ASN A 100 -3.72 0.27 23.42
C ASN A 100 -2.93 1.43 24.03
N THR A 101 -3.21 2.70 23.66
CA THR A 101 -2.55 3.85 24.30
C THR A 101 -2.84 3.91 25.79
N ALA A 102 -4.08 3.56 26.20
CA ALA A 102 -4.46 3.54 27.61
C ALA A 102 -3.68 2.51 28.44
N ARG A 103 -3.13 1.48 27.78
CA ARG A 103 -2.35 0.41 28.43
C ARG A 103 -0.84 0.66 28.40
N LEU A 104 -0.36 1.35 27.37
CA LEU A 104 1.07 1.49 27.09
C LEU A 104 1.64 2.86 27.50
N TRP A 105 0.80 3.90 27.55
CA TRP A 105 1.24 5.27 27.75
C TRP A 105 0.89 5.79 29.17
N PRO A 106 1.62 6.79 29.66
CA PRO A 106 1.24 7.47 30.90
C PRO A 106 -0.18 8.03 30.80
N ALA A 107 -0.95 7.96 31.90
CA ALA A 107 -2.37 8.31 31.93
C ALA A 107 -2.69 9.70 31.36
N LYS A 108 -1.85 10.70 31.64
CA LYS A 108 -2.02 12.05 31.08
C LYS A 108 -1.95 12.08 29.55
N MET A 109 -0.95 11.43 28.98
CA MET A 109 -0.73 11.39 27.53
C MET A 109 -1.82 10.58 26.82
N ALA A 110 -2.27 9.48 27.42
CA ALA A 110 -3.33 8.64 26.88
C ALA A 110 -4.70 9.35 26.85
N GLN A 111 -4.97 10.27 27.80
CA GLN A 111 -6.21 11.04 27.85
C GLN A 111 -6.24 12.21 26.87
N GLU A 112 -5.09 12.76 26.51
CA GLU A 112 -4.97 13.92 25.62
C GLU A 112 -4.95 13.52 24.13
N VAL A 113 -4.61 12.26 23.82
CA VAL A 113 -4.46 11.79 22.45
C VAL A 113 -5.81 11.69 21.73
N GLN A 114 -5.85 12.24 20.51
CA GLN A 114 -7.04 12.21 19.65
C GLN A 114 -6.80 11.28 18.43
N ARG A 115 -7.90 10.85 17.81
CA ARG A 115 -7.84 10.00 16.61
C ARG A 115 -7.09 10.64 15.45
N GLU A 116 -7.05 11.96 15.41
CA GLU A 116 -6.40 12.73 14.34
C GLU A 116 -4.92 12.99 14.59
N ASP A 117 -4.41 12.64 15.78
CA ASP A 117 -3.01 12.86 16.11
C ASP A 117 -2.09 11.96 15.26
N LEU A 118 -1.10 12.58 14.64
CA LEU A 118 -0.18 11.89 13.74
C LEU A 118 0.56 10.73 14.42
N ILE A 119 0.82 10.84 15.72
CA ILE A 119 1.50 9.79 16.50
C ILE A 119 0.68 8.49 16.54
N LEU A 120 -0.65 8.58 16.48
CA LEU A 120 -1.57 7.46 16.42
C LEU A 120 -1.94 7.12 14.98
N LEU A 121 -2.18 8.14 14.15
CA LEU A 121 -2.67 7.99 12.80
C LEU A 121 -1.65 7.35 11.86
N ILE A 122 -0.37 7.71 11.98
CA ILE A 122 0.68 7.14 11.12
C ILE A 122 0.78 5.61 11.30
N PRO A 123 0.99 5.06 12.51
CA PRO A 123 1.05 3.61 12.68
C PRO A 123 -0.26 2.92 12.32
N ALA A 124 -1.43 3.52 12.61
CA ALA A 124 -2.73 2.99 12.21
C ALA A 124 -2.86 2.89 10.69
N PHE A 125 -2.49 3.94 9.97
CA PHE A 125 -2.50 3.98 8.51
C PHE A 125 -1.55 2.93 7.93
N VAL A 126 -0.32 2.82 8.44
CA VAL A 126 0.66 1.82 7.97
C VAL A 126 0.11 0.41 8.11
N LEU A 127 -0.45 0.08 9.28
CA LEU A 127 -1.03 -1.24 9.51
C LEU A 127 -2.23 -1.50 8.58
N SER A 128 -3.09 -0.52 8.39
CA SER A 128 -4.24 -0.62 7.48
C SER A 128 -3.81 -0.82 6.02
N GLN A 129 -2.80 -0.07 5.56
CA GLN A 129 -2.27 -0.23 4.20
C GLN A 129 -1.55 -1.57 4.01
N LEU A 130 -0.87 -2.05 5.04
CA LEU A 130 -0.24 -3.38 5.04
C LEU A 130 -1.31 -4.47 4.91
N GLN A 131 -2.33 -4.43 5.75
CA GLN A 131 -3.43 -5.40 5.75
C GLN A 131 -4.17 -5.40 4.42
N ALA A 132 -4.59 -4.23 3.92
CA ALA A 132 -5.25 -4.10 2.62
C ALA A 132 -4.36 -4.58 1.46
N GLY A 133 -3.05 -4.31 1.52
CA GLY A 133 -2.09 -4.79 0.53
C GLY A 133 -1.98 -6.31 0.50
N PHE A 134 -1.96 -6.97 1.65
CA PHE A 134 -1.94 -8.42 1.74
C PHE A 134 -3.29 -9.03 1.31
N GLU A 135 -4.42 -8.43 1.68
CA GLU A 135 -5.74 -8.90 1.27
C GLU A 135 -5.89 -8.90 -0.26
N ILE A 136 -5.60 -7.77 -0.91
CA ILE A 136 -5.62 -7.66 -2.37
C ILE A 136 -4.63 -8.63 -2.99
N GLY A 137 -3.40 -8.68 -2.48
CA GLY A 137 -2.36 -9.57 -2.96
C GLY A 137 -2.76 -11.04 -2.87
N PHE A 138 -3.40 -11.45 -1.77
CA PHE A 138 -3.88 -12.82 -1.58
C PHE A 138 -4.98 -13.17 -2.60
N LEU A 139 -5.94 -12.28 -2.83
CA LEU A 139 -6.99 -12.50 -3.83
C LEU A 139 -6.41 -12.70 -5.24
N ILE A 140 -5.38 -11.92 -5.59
CA ILE A 140 -4.67 -12.07 -6.86
C ILE A 140 -3.88 -13.38 -6.91
N TYR A 141 -3.38 -13.87 -5.79
CA TYR A 141 -2.58 -15.09 -5.72
C TYR A 141 -3.39 -16.37 -5.98
N ILE A 142 -4.68 -16.39 -5.58
CA ILE A 142 -5.56 -17.57 -5.67
C ILE A 142 -5.57 -18.22 -7.06
N PRO A 143 -5.86 -17.52 -8.17
CA PRO A 143 -5.92 -18.14 -9.49
C PRO A 143 -4.59 -18.80 -9.92
N PHE A 144 -3.47 -18.25 -9.49
CA PHE A 144 -2.15 -18.81 -9.79
C PHE A 144 -1.84 -20.08 -8.99
N ILE A 145 -2.30 -20.17 -7.73
CA ILE A 145 -2.23 -21.43 -6.96
C ILE A 145 -3.08 -22.50 -7.61
N VAL A 146 -4.26 -22.18 -8.09
CA VAL A 146 -5.14 -23.14 -8.76
C VAL A 146 -4.46 -23.71 -10.00
N ILE A 147 -3.79 -22.89 -10.79
CA ILE A 147 -3.01 -23.37 -11.95
C ILE A 147 -1.91 -24.35 -11.51
N ASP A 148 -1.15 -24.00 -10.46
CA ASP A 148 -0.09 -24.89 -9.94
C ASP A 148 -0.64 -26.23 -9.50
N LEU A 149 -1.78 -26.24 -8.78
CA LEU A 149 -2.43 -27.47 -8.33
C LEU A 149 -2.93 -28.33 -9.50
N ILE A 150 -3.54 -27.71 -10.50
CA ILE A 150 -4.03 -28.42 -11.69
C ILE A 150 -2.84 -29.07 -12.44
N VAL A 151 -1.79 -28.31 -12.70
CA VAL A 151 -0.59 -28.80 -13.40
C VAL A 151 0.08 -29.90 -12.60
N SER A 152 0.24 -29.75 -11.30
CA SER A 152 0.82 -30.78 -10.43
C SER A 152 0.03 -32.08 -10.47
N ASN A 153 -1.31 -32.02 -10.35
CA ASN A 153 -2.17 -33.19 -10.39
C ASN A 153 -2.14 -33.89 -11.76
N LEU A 154 -2.11 -33.12 -12.86
CA LEU A 154 -1.99 -33.68 -14.20
C LEU A 154 -0.67 -34.44 -14.39
N LEU A 155 0.46 -33.85 -13.96
CA LEU A 155 1.76 -34.50 -14.06
C LEU A 155 1.84 -35.80 -13.25
N LEU A 156 1.26 -35.79 -12.04
CA LEU A 156 1.18 -37.01 -11.21
C LEU A 156 0.33 -38.08 -11.88
N ALA A 157 -0.83 -37.72 -12.44
CA ALA A 157 -1.70 -38.66 -13.15
C ALA A 157 -1.05 -39.27 -14.38
N LEU A 158 -0.16 -38.53 -15.06
CA LEU A 158 0.62 -39.00 -16.23
C LEU A 158 1.87 -39.79 -15.82
N GLY A 159 2.14 -39.95 -14.50
CA GLY A 159 3.34 -40.64 -14.03
C GLY A 159 4.64 -39.85 -14.17
N MET A 160 4.55 -38.53 -14.50
CA MET A 160 5.71 -37.67 -14.77
C MET A 160 6.29 -37.08 -13.50
N GLN A 161 6.72 -37.91 -12.56
CA GLN A 161 7.21 -37.47 -11.24
C GLN A 161 8.53 -36.70 -11.28
N MET A 162 9.31 -36.83 -12.35
CA MET A 162 10.59 -36.15 -12.49
C MET A 162 10.49 -34.73 -13.10
N VAL A 163 9.33 -34.35 -13.64
CA VAL A 163 9.11 -33.04 -14.23
C VAL A 163 8.66 -32.05 -13.17
N SER A 164 9.38 -30.94 -13.02
CA SER A 164 8.95 -29.88 -12.10
C SER A 164 7.64 -29.23 -12.59
N PRO A 165 6.58 -29.20 -11.79
CA PRO A 165 5.32 -28.55 -12.17
C PRO A 165 5.50 -27.09 -12.56
N MET A 166 6.46 -26.41 -11.95
CA MET A 166 6.74 -24.99 -12.19
C MET A 166 7.17 -24.69 -13.62
N THR A 167 7.87 -25.62 -14.29
CA THR A 167 8.29 -25.47 -15.71
C THR A 167 7.10 -25.40 -16.67
N ILE A 168 6.00 -26.03 -16.33
CA ILE A 168 4.78 -26.06 -17.16
C ILE A 168 3.79 -24.99 -16.70
N SER A 169 3.65 -24.78 -15.40
CA SER A 169 2.68 -23.80 -14.86
C SER A 169 3.09 -22.34 -15.13
N LEU A 170 4.38 -22.02 -15.15
CA LEU A 170 4.87 -20.67 -15.38
C LEU A 170 4.42 -20.08 -16.73
N PRO A 171 4.61 -20.76 -17.90
CA PRO A 171 4.08 -20.26 -19.16
C PRO A 171 2.56 -20.06 -19.16
N LEU A 172 1.80 -20.96 -18.53
CA LEU A 172 0.34 -20.85 -18.42
C LEU A 172 -0.09 -19.65 -17.57
N LYS A 173 0.59 -19.40 -16.45
CA LYS A 173 0.36 -18.23 -15.60
C LYS A 173 0.63 -16.93 -16.34
N LEU A 174 1.76 -16.86 -17.06
CA LEU A 174 2.11 -15.69 -17.88
C LEU A 174 1.06 -15.45 -18.97
N LEU A 175 0.66 -16.50 -19.69
CA LEU A 175 -0.37 -16.39 -20.72
C LEU A 175 -1.67 -15.86 -20.15
N LEU A 176 -2.15 -16.45 -19.05
CA LEU A 176 -3.37 -16.01 -18.37
C LEU A 176 -3.27 -14.54 -17.96
N PHE A 177 -2.17 -14.15 -17.32
CA PHE A 177 -1.97 -12.79 -16.85
C PHE A 177 -1.95 -11.74 -17.98
N VAL A 178 -1.33 -12.09 -19.12
CA VAL A 178 -1.31 -11.23 -20.32
C VAL A 178 -2.69 -11.16 -20.96
N MET A 179 -3.41 -12.28 -21.09
CA MET A 179 -4.74 -12.31 -21.71
C MET A 179 -5.77 -11.46 -20.95
N VAL A 180 -5.68 -11.39 -19.63
CA VAL A 180 -6.59 -10.57 -18.83
C VAL A 180 -6.12 -9.12 -18.69
N SER A 181 -5.05 -8.70 -19.38
CA SER A 181 -4.42 -7.39 -19.21
C SER A 181 -4.05 -7.11 -17.75
N GLY A 182 -3.45 -8.11 -17.07
CA GLY A 182 -3.29 -8.16 -15.63
C GLY A 182 -2.66 -6.91 -15.01
N TRP A 183 -1.60 -6.35 -15.62
CA TRP A 183 -0.96 -5.13 -15.11
C TRP A 183 -1.89 -3.92 -15.11
N SER A 184 -2.63 -3.68 -16.21
CA SER A 184 -3.54 -2.54 -16.30
C SER A 184 -4.67 -2.65 -15.29
N ARG A 185 -5.35 -3.81 -15.24
CA ARG A 185 -6.45 -4.04 -14.29
C ARG A 185 -6.00 -3.94 -12.83
N LEU A 186 -4.80 -4.43 -12.53
CA LEU A 186 -4.24 -4.37 -11.19
C LEU A 186 -4.00 -2.91 -10.77
N LEU A 187 -3.36 -2.11 -11.63
CA LEU A 187 -3.13 -0.69 -11.34
C LEU A 187 -4.43 0.09 -11.25
N ASP A 188 -5.39 -0.14 -12.17
CA ASP A 188 -6.70 0.49 -12.12
C ASP A 188 -7.45 0.18 -10.81
N SER A 189 -7.44 -1.10 -10.38
CA SER A 189 -8.04 -1.50 -9.10
C SER A 189 -7.36 -0.85 -7.91
N LEU A 190 -6.03 -0.71 -7.95
CA LEU A 190 -5.28 -0.02 -6.91
C LEU A 190 -5.61 1.48 -6.87
N PHE A 191 -5.76 2.14 -8.02
CA PHE A 191 -6.17 3.54 -8.08
C PHE A 191 -7.59 3.73 -7.50
N LEU A 192 -8.53 2.87 -7.90
CA LEU A 192 -9.91 2.91 -7.40
C LEU A 192 -10.02 2.62 -5.89
N SER A 193 -9.07 1.90 -5.32
CA SER A 193 -9.06 1.58 -3.88
C SER A 193 -8.72 2.78 -2.98
N TYR A 194 -8.42 3.95 -3.57
CA TYR A 194 -8.16 5.21 -2.86
C TYR A 194 -9.23 6.29 -3.11
N LEU A 195 -10.25 5.97 -3.92
CA LEU A 195 -11.42 6.83 -4.15
C LEU A 195 -12.46 6.65 -3.04
#